data_f0aa3df107943224570b8d52656c07ac
#
_entry.id   f0aa3df107943224570b8d52656c07ac
#
_cell.length_a   1.000
_cell.length_b   1.000
_cell.length_c   1.000
_cell.angle_alpha   90.00
_cell.angle_beta   90.00
_cell.angle_gamma   90.00
#
_symmetry.space_group_name_H-M   'P 1'
#
loop_
_entity.id
_entity.type
_entity.pdbx_description
1 polymer ?
#
loop_
_entity_poly.entity_id
_entity_poly.type
_entity_poly.pdbx_seq_one_letter_code
_entity_poly.pdbx_strand_id
1 'polypeptide(L)'
;QAHFRYGRIHLPVAPRCNIRCGYCDRRYDCANESRPGVTSEVISPEAALDRVERALRLDSRLRVAGVAGPGEPLANPATLETLRLIHARFPRLLLCLSTNGLVLSDALPELLDCGVSTLTVTVNTRSVVCAGHVYR
;
A
#
# COMPACT_ATOMS: atom_id res chain seq x y z
N GLN A 1 1.29 20.90 -3.60
CA GLN A 1 1.49 21.71 -2.37
C GLN A 1 0.99 21.02 -1.09
N ALA A 2 0.00 20.10 -1.14
CA ALA A 2 -0.54 19.41 0.03
C ALA A 2 0.49 18.54 0.78
N HIS A 3 1.41 17.90 0.08
CA HIS A 3 2.45 17.03 0.66
C HIS A 3 3.47 17.75 1.56
N PHE A 4 3.55 19.07 1.47
CA PHE A 4 4.36 19.87 2.41
C PHE A 4 3.63 20.21 3.71
N ARG A 5 2.29 20.09 3.72
CA ARG A 5 1.45 20.43 4.88
C ARG A 5 1.03 19.24 5.69
N TYR A 6 0.96 18.07 5.08
CA TYR A 6 0.42 16.85 5.67
C TYR A 6 1.42 15.69 5.62
N GLY A 7 1.56 15.01 6.73
CA GLY A 7 2.38 13.81 6.85
C GLY A 7 1.67 12.58 6.26
N ARG A 8 2.48 11.67 5.75
CA ARG A 8 2.07 10.35 5.26
C ARG A 8 2.97 9.28 5.85
N ILE A 9 2.38 8.16 6.26
CA ILE A 9 3.10 6.96 6.69
C ILE A 9 2.84 5.82 5.71
N HIS A 10 3.87 5.03 5.40
CA HIS A 10 3.75 3.79 4.63
C HIS A 10 3.93 2.59 5.55
N LEU A 11 3.10 1.55 5.31
CA LEU A 11 3.01 0.36 6.14
C LEU A 11 3.41 -0.86 5.31
N PRO A 12 4.57 -1.47 5.58
CA PRO A 12 5.09 -2.61 4.81
C PRO A 12 4.48 -3.93 5.32
N VAL A 13 3.22 -4.19 4.98
CA VAL A 13 2.47 -5.38 5.43
C VAL A 13 2.23 -6.40 4.31
N ALA A 14 2.71 -6.14 3.08
CA ALA A 14 2.39 -6.90 1.88
C ALA A 14 3.64 -7.55 1.25
N PRO A 15 4.16 -8.68 1.79
CA PRO A 15 5.39 -9.29 1.28
C PRO A 15 5.22 -10.04 -0.05
N ARG A 16 4.03 -10.55 -0.34
CA ARG A 16 3.77 -11.36 -1.54
C ARG A 16 3.30 -10.52 -2.71
N CYS A 17 3.51 -11.05 -3.93
CA CYS A 17 3.02 -10.44 -5.15
C CYS A 17 2.40 -11.52 -6.05
N ASN A 18 1.33 -11.19 -6.75
CA ASN A 18 0.61 -12.06 -7.69
C ASN A 18 1.10 -11.91 -9.14
N ILE A 19 2.15 -11.12 -9.36
CA ILE A 19 2.78 -10.88 -10.66
C ILE A 19 4.30 -10.80 -10.51
N ARG A 20 5.04 -11.08 -11.58
CA ARG A 20 6.48 -10.85 -11.63
C ARG A 20 6.80 -9.81 -12.71
N CYS A 21 7.19 -8.63 -12.29
CA CYS A 21 7.68 -7.61 -13.21
C CYS A 21 9.12 -7.89 -13.62
N GLY A 22 9.44 -7.73 -14.90
CA GLY A 22 10.76 -8.02 -15.44
C GLY A 22 11.90 -7.15 -14.87
N TYR A 23 11.54 -5.99 -14.33
CA TYR A 23 12.46 -5.05 -13.66
C TYR A 23 12.47 -5.20 -12.12
N CYS A 24 11.68 -6.12 -11.57
CA CYS A 24 11.57 -6.28 -10.12
C CYS A 24 12.75 -7.08 -9.56
N ASP A 25 13.44 -6.48 -8.61
CA ASP A 25 14.38 -7.17 -7.72
C ASP A 25 13.75 -7.36 -6.35
N ARG A 26 13.40 -8.62 -6.03
CA ARG A 26 12.73 -8.98 -4.78
C ARG A 26 13.57 -8.79 -3.51
N ARG A 27 14.82 -8.42 -3.64
CA ARG A 27 15.67 -8.04 -2.52
C ARG A 27 15.38 -6.63 -2.02
N TYR A 28 14.65 -5.84 -2.80
CA TYR A 28 14.29 -4.46 -2.50
C TYR A 28 12.76 -4.30 -2.52
N ASP A 29 12.28 -3.15 -2.06
CA ASP A 29 10.89 -2.76 -2.15
C ASP A 29 10.42 -2.65 -3.61
N CYS A 30 9.10 -2.65 -3.81
CA CYS A 30 8.53 -2.55 -5.14
C CYS A 30 8.97 -1.26 -5.86
N ALA A 31 9.59 -1.41 -7.03
CA ALA A 31 10.11 -0.27 -7.80
C ALA A 31 9.02 0.72 -8.25
N ASN A 32 7.77 0.26 -8.39
CA ASN A 32 6.65 1.13 -8.74
C ASN A 32 6.17 1.98 -7.56
N GLU A 33 6.33 1.45 -6.34
CA GLU A 33 5.76 2.04 -5.14
C GLU A 33 6.80 2.46 -4.11
N SER A 34 8.07 2.14 -4.35
CA SER A 34 9.16 2.51 -3.47
C SER A 34 9.28 4.01 -3.36
N ARG A 35 9.35 4.47 -2.13
CA ARG A 35 9.61 5.87 -1.78
C ARG A 35 10.77 5.92 -0.81
N PRO A 36 11.52 7.00 -0.75
CA PRO A 36 12.56 7.17 0.25
C PRO A 36 12.00 6.91 1.66
N GLY A 37 12.63 6.00 2.39
CA GLY A 37 12.23 5.62 3.74
C GLY A 37 11.19 4.49 3.86
N VAL A 38 10.68 3.96 2.75
CA VAL A 38 9.97 2.67 2.76
C VAL A 38 11.01 1.57 2.94
N THR A 39 10.77 0.68 3.88
CA THR A 39 11.73 -0.37 4.23
C THR A 39 11.31 -1.71 3.64
N SER A 40 12.25 -2.60 3.41
CA SER A 40 12.00 -4.00 3.10
C SER A 40 11.56 -4.83 4.32
N GLU A 41 11.44 -4.21 5.49
CA GLU A 41 10.86 -4.83 6.69
C GLU A 41 9.37 -5.13 6.44
N VAL A 42 8.94 -6.31 6.83
CA VAL A 42 7.53 -6.69 6.85
C VAL A 42 7.06 -6.73 8.30
N ILE A 43 5.93 -6.07 8.56
CA ILE A 43 5.34 -6.00 9.89
C ILE A 43 3.94 -6.62 9.91
N SER A 44 3.48 -7.03 11.09
CA SER A 44 2.11 -7.52 11.27
C SER A 44 1.09 -6.38 11.23
N PRO A 45 -0.22 -6.67 11.04
CA PRO A 45 -1.28 -5.67 11.10
C PRO A 45 -1.30 -4.91 12.44
N GLU A 46 -1.07 -5.58 13.56
CA GLU A 46 -1.03 -4.98 14.90
C GLU A 46 0.19 -4.05 15.04
N ALA A 47 1.35 -4.50 14.57
CA ALA A 47 2.56 -3.66 14.59
C ALA A 47 2.41 -2.44 13.68
N ALA A 48 1.66 -2.55 12.58
CA ALA A 48 1.31 -1.43 11.72
C ALA A 48 0.41 -0.42 12.43
N LEU A 49 -0.61 -0.90 13.16
CA LEU A 49 -1.49 -0.06 13.97
C LEU A 49 -0.68 0.70 15.05
N ASP A 50 0.18 0.00 15.79
CA ASP A 50 1.05 0.60 16.80
C ASP A 50 1.99 1.65 16.19
N ARG A 51 2.51 1.39 14.99
CA ARG A 51 3.36 2.32 14.25
C ARG A 51 2.59 3.60 13.88
N VAL A 52 1.36 3.48 13.39
CA VAL A 52 0.49 4.62 13.10
C VAL A 52 0.20 5.42 14.37
N GLU A 53 -0.15 4.76 15.46
CA GLU A 53 -0.45 5.42 16.73
C GLU A 53 0.74 6.21 17.27
N ARG A 54 1.95 5.62 17.22
CA ARG A 54 3.19 6.34 17.59
C ARG A 54 3.46 7.54 16.69
N ALA A 55 3.29 7.36 15.37
CA ALA A 55 3.51 8.43 14.40
C ALA A 55 2.54 9.61 14.61
N LEU A 56 1.27 9.34 14.91
CA LEU A 56 0.27 10.37 15.22
C LEU A 56 0.60 11.15 16.51
N ARG A 57 1.24 10.50 17.49
CA ARG A 57 1.72 11.17 18.70
C ARG A 57 2.92 12.08 18.44
N LEU A 58 3.78 11.70 17.48
CA LEU A 58 4.99 12.45 17.16
C LEU A 58 4.77 13.58 16.14
N ASP A 59 3.85 13.41 15.20
CA ASP A 59 3.57 14.43 14.19
C ASP A 59 2.05 14.60 14.00
N SER A 60 1.55 15.70 14.53
CA SER A 60 0.13 16.08 14.40
C SER A 60 -0.31 16.39 12.96
N ARG A 61 0.63 16.50 12.02
CA ARG A 61 0.35 16.72 10.60
C ARG A 61 0.04 15.42 9.85
N LEU A 62 0.26 14.25 10.46
CA LEU A 62 -0.05 12.96 9.82
C LEU A 62 -1.55 12.88 9.47
N ARG A 63 -1.85 12.64 8.20
CA ARG A 63 -3.22 12.56 7.67
C ARG A 63 -3.47 11.35 6.80
N VAL A 64 -2.40 10.71 6.31
CA VAL A 64 -2.51 9.60 5.36
C VAL A 64 -1.74 8.40 5.88
N ALA A 65 -2.37 7.23 5.91
CA ALA A 65 -1.71 5.94 6.04
C ALA A 65 -1.90 5.16 4.74
N GLY A 66 -0.81 4.62 4.20
CA GLY A 66 -0.83 3.94 2.93
C GLY A 66 -0.16 2.57 2.98
N VAL A 67 -0.70 1.62 2.23
CA VAL A 67 -0.07 0.33 1.94
C VAL A 67 0.36 0.31 0.47
N ALA A 68 1.64 0.09 0.24
CA ALA A 68 2.24 0.12 -1.11
C ALA A 68 3.28 -0.99 -1.34
N GLY A 69 3.39 -1.93 -0.45
CA GLY A 69 4.36 -3.00 -0.60
C GLY A 69 4.86 -3.59 0.73
N PRO A 70 6.02 -4.28 0.66
CA PRO A 70 7.00 -4.40 -0.43
C PRO A 70 6.56 -5.20 -1.67
N GLY A 71 5.47 -5.95 -1.61
CA GLY A 71 4.86 -6.66 -2.75
C GLY A 71 3.56 -6.02 -3.21
N GLU A 72 2.62 -6.86 -3.69
CA GLU A 72 1.29 -6.41 -4.10
C GLU A 72 0.32 -6.43 -2.89
N PRO A 73 -0.21 -5.28 -2.47
CA PRO A 73 -1.10 -5.23 -1.31
C PRO A 73 -2.29 -6.17 -1.38
N LEU A 74 -2.98 -6.26 -2.52
CA LEU A 74 -4.17 -7.10 -2.66
C LEU A 74 -3.86 -8.61 -2.79
N ALA A 75 -2.59 -9.00 -2.87
CA ALA A 75 -2.16 -10.38 -2.76
C ALA A 75 -1.90 -10.84 -1.30
N ASN A 76 -2.19 -9.98 -0.32
CA ASN A 76 -1.86 -10.20 1.09
C ASN A 76 -3.06 -9.89 1.99
N PRO A 77 -3.64 -10.87 2.68
CA PRO A 77 -4.76 -10.65 3.61
C PRO A 77 -4.44 -9.64 4.71
N ALA A 78 -3.19 -9.60 5.17
CA ALA A 78 -2.70 -8.64 6.16
C ALA A 78 -2.95 -7.17 5.75
N THR A 79 -3.04 -6.88 4.46
CA THR A 79 -3.37 -5.53 3.97
C THR A 79 -4.76 -5.09 4.41
N LEU A 80 -5.77 -5.90 4.13
CA LEU A 80 -7.17 -5.57 4.48
C LEU A 80 -7.36 -5.54 5.99
N GLU A 81 -6.74 -6.46 6.70
CA GLU A 81 -6.75 -6.49 8.17
C GLU A 81 -6.13 -5.22 8.75
N THR A 82 -4.96 -4.81 8.26
CA THR A 82 -4.30 -3.56 8.66
C THR A 82 -5.21 -2.35 8.44
N LEU A 83 -5.83 -2.26 7.25
CA LEU A 83 -6.71 -1.14 6.91
C LEU A 83 -7.94 -1.09 7.81
N ARG A 84 -8.57 -2.24 8.12
CA ARG A 84 -9.70 -2.33 9.06
C ARG A 84 -9.32 -1.87 10.45
N LEU A 85 -8.19 -2.35 10.97
CA LEU A 85 -7.72 -1.97 12.32
C LEU A 85 -7.48 -0.46 12.41
N ILE A 86 -6.82 0.12 11.40
CA ILE A 86 -6.54 1.55 11.38
C ILE A 86 -7.82 2.36 11.22
N HIS A 87 -8.74 1.95 10.33
CA HIS A 87 -10.01 2.65 10.13
C HIS A 87 -10.86 2.66 11.40
N ALA A 88 -10.96 1.53 12.07
CA ALA A 88 -11.70 1.41 13.32
C ALA A 88 -11.12 2.31 14.42
N ARG A 89 -9.80 2.40 14.51
CA ARG A 89 -9.11 3.15 15.57
C ARG A 89 -8.96 4.64 15.25
N PHE A 90 -8.77 4.98 13.97
CA PHE A 90 -8.49 6.34 13.50
C PHE A 90 -9.35 6.69 12.27
N PRO A 91 -10.69 6.82 12.40
CA PRO A 91 -11.62 6.96 11.27
C PRO A 91 -11.42 8.26 10.45
N ARG A 92 -10.68 9.22 10.96
CA ARG A 92 -10.34 10.46 10.24
C ARG A 92 -9.04 10.40 9.46
N LEU A 93 -8.29 9.31 9.58
CA LEU A 93 -7.07 9.11 8.80
C LEU A 93 -7.44 8.66 7.40
N LEU A 94 -6.89 9.30 6.38
CA LEU A 94 -7.11 8.91 4.99
C LEU A 94 -6.31 7.65 4.70
N LEU A 95 -7.01 6.61 4.24
CA LEU A 95 -6.38 5.35 3.87
C LEU A 95 -6.11 5.30 2.37
N CYS A 96 -4.90 4.95 2.00
CA CYS A 96 -4.44 4.91 0.62
C CYS A 96 -3.85 3.53 0.30
N LEU A 97 -4.18 3.00 -0.87
CA LEU A 97 -3.66 1.74 -1.36
C LEU A 97 -3.07 1.92 -2.76
N SER A 98 -1.89 1.34 -2.98
CA SER A 98 -1.32 1.21 -4.32
C SER A 98 -1.32 -0.25 -4.74
N THR A 99 -1.78 -0.55 -5.96
CA THR A 99 -1.97 -1.93 -6.44
C THR A 99 -1.63 -2.05 -7.92
N ASN A 100 -1.32 -3.25 -8.38
CA ASN A 100 -1.23 -3.56 -9.81
C ASN A 100 -2.63 -3.72 -10.48
N GLY A 101 -3.69 -3.74 -9.70
CA GLY A 101 -5.07 -3.77 -10.17
C GLY A 101 -5.62 -5.13 -10.60
N LEU A 102 -4.81 -6.21 -10.63
CA LEU A 102 -5.23 -7.51 -11.19
C LEU A 102 -6.45 -8.13 -10.49
N VAL A 103 -6.58 -7.90 -9.18
CA VAL A 103 -7.70 -8.41 -8.38
C VAL A 103 -8.56 -7.29 -7.79
N LEU A 104 -8.40 -6.08 -8.31
CA LEU A 104 -9.06 -4.90 -7.75
C LEU A 104 -10.58 -4.99 -7.81
N SER A 105 -11.15 -5.49 -8.91
CA SER A 105 -12.59 -5.61 -9.07
C SER A 105 -13.24 -6.45 -7.97
N ASP A 106 -12.60 -7.56 -7.62
CA ASP A 106 -13.10 -8.49 -6.61
C ASP A 106 -12.90 -7.93 -5.19
N ALA A 107 -11.81 -7.19 -4.98
CA ALA A 107 -11.48 -6.62 -3.68
C ALA A 107 -12.21 -5.29 -3.38
N LEU A 108 -12.81 -4.66 -4.37
CA LEU A 108 -13.36 -3.31 -4.24
C LEU A 108 -14.41 -3.15 -3.12
N PRO A 109 -15.39 -4.06 -2.97
CA PRO A 109 -16.37 -3.96 -1.88
C PRO A 109 -15.68 -3.94 -0.51
N GLU A 110 -14.72 -4.84 -0.30
CA GLU A 110 -14.00 -4.98 0.95
C GLU A 110 -13.08 -3.77 1.24
N LEU A 111 -12.50 -3.19 0.20
CA LEU A 111 -11.71 -1.94 0.33
C LEU A 111 -12.57 -0.75 0.77
N LEU A 112 -13.80 -0.66 0.28
CA LEU A 112 -14.74 0.36 0.71
C LEU A 112 -15.13 0.17 2.18
N ASP A 113 -15.40 -1.06 2.58
CA ASP A 113 -15.72 -1.41 3.98
C ASP A 113 -14.53 -1.13 4.93
N CYS A 114 -13.30 -1.25 4.43
CA CYS A 114 -12.08 -0.88 5.15
C CYS A 114 -11.84 0.64 5.22
N GLY A 115 -12.69 1.46 4.61
CA GLY A 115 -12.55 2.92 4.61
C GLY A 115 -11.44 3.45 3.71
N VAL A 116 -11.03 2.70 2.68
CA VAL A 116 -10.02 3.18 1.72
C VAL A 116 -10.59 4.36 0.93
N SER A 117 -9.89 5.48 0.98
CA SER A 117 -10.30 6.73 0.34
C SER A 117 -9.54 7.04 -0.95
N THR A 118 -8.40 6.38 -1.17
CA THR A 118 -7.57 6.65 -2.34
C THR A 118 -6.95 5.36 -2.86
N LEU A 119 -7.09 5.12 -4.16
CA LEU A 119 -6.45 4.02 -4.87
C LEU A 119 -5.48 4.57 -5.92
N THR A 120 -4.30 3.98 -5.97
CA THR A 120 -3.33 4.19 -7.06
C THR A 120 -3.17 2.87 -7.80
N VAL A 121 -3.46 2.86 -9.09
CA VAL A 121 -3.27 1.66 -9.92
C VAL A 121 -2.07 1.86 -10.82
N THR A 122 -1.12 0.93 -10.75
CA THR A 122 0.09 0.94 -11.59
C THR A 122 -0.20 0.30 -12.93
N VAL A 123 -0.07 1.08 -14.00
CA VAL A 123 -0.19 0.63 -15.38
C VAL A 123 1.12 0.91 -16.12
N ASN A 124 1.93 -0.11 -16.35
CA ASN A 124 3.24 0.06 -16.99
C ASN A 124 3.17 0.11 -18.53
N THR A 125 2.10 -0.43 -19.13
CA THR A 125 1.91 -0.42 -20.59
C THR A 125 0.45 -0.58 -20.96
N ARG A 126 0.08 -0.03 -22.13
CA ARG A 126 -1.23 -0.23 -22.78
C ARG A 126 -1.19 -1.28 -23.88
N SER A 127 0.00 -1.76 -24.24
CA SER A 127 0.19 -2.71 -25.33
C SER A 127 0.28 -4.13 -24.77
N VAL A 128 -0.54 -5.04 -25.28
CA VAL A 128 -0.50 -6.48 -24.93
C VAL A 128 0.86 -7.08 -25.26
N VAL A 129 1.46 -6.69 -26.39
CA VAL A 129 2.80 -7.16 -26.80
C VAL A 129 3.86 -6.69 -25.79
N CYS A 130 3.83 -5.40 -25.43
CA CYS A 130 4.76 -4.87 -24.42
C CYS A 130 4.51 -5.49 -23.04
N ALA A 131 3.27 -5.80 -22.69
CA ALA A 131 2.94 -6.43 -21.42
C ALA A 131 3.66 -7.79 -21.26
N GLY A 132 3.73 -8.59 -22.30
CA GLY A 132 4.49 -9.87 -22.30
C GLY A 132 6.00 -9.71 -22.07
N HIS A 133 6.55 -8.51 -22.29
CA HIS A 133 7.96 -8.22 -21.97
C HIS A 133 8.13 -7.62 -20.55
N VAL A 134 7.13 -6.89 -20.08
CA VAL A 134 7.17 -6.23 -18.76
C VAL A 134 6.79 -7.20 -17.64
N TYR A 135 5.85 -8.09 -17.89
CA TYR A 135 5.31 -9.02 -16.88
C TYR A 135 5.60 -10.47 -17.26
N ARG A 136 5.86 -11.31 -16.26
CA ARG A 136 6.10 -12.74 -16.37
C ARG A 136 5.27 -13.52 -15.38
#